data_5f8c924b03c9a9fa484e7a045ee4529e
#
_entry.id   5f8c924b03c9a9fa484e7a045ee4529e
#
_cell.length_a   1.000
_cell.length_b   1.000
_cell.length_c   1.000
_cell.angle_alpha   90.00
_cell.angle_beta   90.00
_cell.angle_gamma   90.00
#
_symmetry.space_group_name_H-M   'P 1'
#
loop_
_entity.id
_entity.type
_entity.pdbx_description
1 polymer ?
#
loop_
_entity_poly.entity_id
_entity_poly.type
_entity_poly.pdbx_seq_one_letter_code
_entity_poly.pdbx_strand_id
1 'polypeptide(L)'
;ACIPLAWMCPFRFSITDLLVLLYAGYTLCNDYFAGTIAPTRTSLFILIIVTYFIFRQLTTFASLSFTHAALLLTGAIEAIWGLAQLYGFTPSQHSRFELTGSFFNPGPYSGFLVAILPLALYYTLTACRIARILSGVILVLLLLVLPATLSRGAWLAAIAGCGIVLGNYFHLYKRLKFLF
;
A
#
# COMPACT_ATOMS: atom_id res chain seq x y z
N ALA A 1 14.29 20.18 -5.83
CA ALA A 1 14.16 20.53 -7.25
C ALA A 1 12.76 20.22 -7.83
N CYS A 2 11.85 19.54 -7.11
CA CYS A 2 10.51 19.17 -7.63
C CYS A 2 9.40 20.18 -7.28
N ILE A 3 9.64 21.11 -6.36
CA ILE A 3 8.62 22.07 -5.90
C ILE A 3 8.22 23.10 -6.97
N PRO A 4 9.10 23.65 -7.82
CA PRO A 4 8.68 24.62 -8.81
C PRO A 4 7.87 24.04 -9.99
N LEU A 5 8.04 22.76 -10.31
CA LEU A 5 7.25 22.11 -11.38
C LEU A 5 5.82 21.81 -10.96
N ALA A 6 5.58 21.54 -9.69
CA ALA A 6 4.24 21.28 -9.15
C ALA A 6 3.30 22.50 -9.28
N TRP A 7 3.86 23.72 -9.35
CA TRP A 7 3.10 24.97 -9.51
C TRP A 7 2.69 25.26 -10.96
N MET A 8 3.30 24.60 -11.92
CA MET A 8 3.04 24.85 -13.35
C MET A 8 1.91 23.99 -13.94
N CYS A 9 1.44 22.96 -13.25
CA CYS A 9 0.32 22.14 -13.73
C CYS A 9 -0.97 22.50 -13.01
N PRO A 10 -2.09 22.67 -13.75
CA PRO A 10 -3.38 22.99 -13.16
C PRO A 10 -3.80 21.82 -12.24
N PHE A 11 -4.02 22.13 -10.98
CA PHE A 11 -4.57 21.18 -10.01
C PHE A 11 -6.01 20.85 -10.44
N ARG A 12 -6.23 19.62 -10.91
CA ARG A 12 -7.58 19.16 -11.26
C ARG A 12 -8.25 18.61 -10.01
N PHE A 13 -9.15 19.38 -9.46
CA PHE A 13 -9.98 18.96 -8.32
C PHE A 13 -10.94 17.84 -8.74
N SER A 14 -10.98 16.76 -7.98
CA SER A 14 -11.86 15.63 -8.23
C SER A 14 -12.86 15.46 -7.07
N ILE A 15 -13.92 14.70 -7.31
CA ILE A 15 -14.91 14.35 -6.28
C ILE A 15 -14.23 13.67 -5.08
N THR A 16 -13.20 12.87 -5.30
CA THR A 16 -12.41 12.22 -4.23
C THR A 16 -11.70 13.23 -3.35
N ASP A 17 -11.16 14.32 -3.92
CA ASP A 17 -10.50 15.38 -3.15
C ASP A 17 -11.50 16.12 -2.27
N LEU A 18 -12.69 16.38 -2.81
CA LEU A 18 -13.79 17.00 -2.05
C LEU A 18 -14.20 16.10 -0.87
N LEU A 19 -14.36 14.80 -1.10
CA LEU A 19 -14.71 13.84 -0.03
C LEU A 19 -13.63 13.76 1.04
N VAL A 20 -12.35 13.76 0.67
CA VAL A 20 -11.23 13.78 1.61
C VAL A 20 -11.25 15.06 2.45
N LEU A 21 -11.48 16.23 1.85
CA LEU A 21 -11.56 17.50 2.57
C LEU A 21 -12.80 17.58 3.47
N LEU A 22 -13.95 17.09 3.03
CA LEU A 22 -15.15 17.03 3.85
C LEU A 22 -14.95 16.11 5.06
N TYR A 23 -14.35 14.94 4.86
CA TYR A 23 -14.01 14.03 5.95
C TYR A 23 -13.01 14.65 6.91
N ALA A 24 -11.98 15.32 6.40
CA ALA A 24 -11.00 16.03 7.22
C ALA A 24 -11.65 17.13 8.06
N GLY A 25 -12.49 17.96 7.42
CA GLY A 25 -13.24 19.02 8.12
C GLY A 25 -14.16 18.45 9.18
N TYR A 26 -14.94 17.41 8.87
CA TYR A 26 -15.79 16.73 9.83
C TYR A 26 -15.01 16.21 11.04
N THR A 27 -13.89 15.52 10.81
CA THR A 27 -13.08 14.94 11.91
C THR A 27 -12.50 16.02 12.80
N LEU A 28 -11.96 17.10 12.24
CA LEU A 28 -11.39 18.21 13.00
C LEU A 28 -12.46 18.96 13.80
N CYS A 29 -13.63 19.22 13.20
CA CYS A 29 -14.76 19.83 13.89
C CYS A 29 -15.27 18.95 15.02
N ASN A 30 -15.42 17.64 14.77
CA ASN A 30 -15.88 16.71 15.80
C ASN A 30 -14.90 16.65 16.98
N ASP A 31 -13.59 16.59 16.73
CA ASP A 31 -12.57 16.60 17.79
C ASP A 31 -12.57 17.93 18.58
N TYR A 32 -12.84 19.05 17.91
CA TYR A 32 -12.95 20.36 18.55
C TYR A 32 -14.16 20.41 19.49
N PHE A 33 -15.35 20.06 19.01
CA PHE A 33 -16.58 20.10 19.80
C PHE A 33 -16.64 19.05 20.90
N ALA A 34 -15.98 17.89 20.69
CA ALA A 34 -15.89 16.85 21.71
C ALA A 34 -14.83 17.14 22.80
N GLY A 35 -14.03 18.21 22.65
CA GLY A 35 -12.94 18.52 23.57
C GLY A 35 -11.82 17.46 23.60
N THR A 36 -11.72 16.62 22.56
CA THR A 36 -10.80 15.49 22.47
C THR A 36 -9.52 15.80 21.66
N ILE A 37 -9.23 17.10 21.49
CA ILE A 37 -8.03 17.51 20.72
C ILE A 37 -6.78 17.01 21.41
N ALA A 38 -6.13 16.02 20.79
CA ALA A 38 -4.79 15.58 21.16
C ALA A 38 -3.80 16.10 20.09
N PRO A 39 -2.86 17.00 20.46
CA PRO A 39 -1.99 17.66 19.47
C PRO A 39 -1.24 16.69 18.56
N THR A 40 -0.74 15.57 19.11
CA THR A 40 -0.07 14.51 18.35
C THR A 40 -0.99 13.80 17.36
N ARG A 41 -2.23 13.48 17.75
CA ARG A 41 -3.20 12.83 16.86
C ARG A 41 -3.62 13.77 15.74
N THR A 42 -3.90 15.03 16.06
CA THR A 42 -4.30 16.04 15.09
C THR A 42 -3.18 16.34 14.09
N SER A 43 -1.92 16.45 14.53
CA SER A 43 -0.78 16.68 13.65
C SER A 43 -0.54 15.49 12.70
N LEU A 44 -0.64 14.25 13.19
CA LEU A 44 -0.54 13.06 12.35
C LEU A 44 -1.67 13.01 11.31
N PHE A 45 -2.89 13.36 11.71
CA PHE A 45 -4.03 13.39 10.78
C PHE A 45 -3.83 14.44 9.68
N ILE A 46 -3.40 15.66 10.03
CA ILE A 46 -3.06 16.70 9.06
C ILE A 46 -1.95 16.23 8.13
N LEU A 47 -0.91 15.58 8.67
CA LEU A 47 0.18 15.04 7.87
C LEU A 47 -0.31 14.01 6.85
N ILE A 48 -1.25 13.15 7.21
CA ILE A 48 -1.86 12.17 6.27
C ILE A 48 -2.59 12.91 5.14
N ILE A 49 -3.38 13.93 5.44
CA ILE A 49 -4.10 14.72 4.43
C ILE A 49 -3.13 15.43 3.48
N VAL A 50 -2.09 16.06 4.04
CA VAL A 50 -1.03 16.72 3.24
C VAL A 50 -0.32 15.70 2.36
N THR A 51 0.02 14.54 2.91
CA THR A 51 0.66 13.43 2.16
C THR A 51 -0.22 12.96 1.01
N TYR A 52 -1.54 12.81 1.22
CA TYR A 52 -2.48 12.49 0.15
C TYR A 52 -2.40 13.48 -1.01
N PHE A 53 -2.45 14.79 -0.74
CA PHE A 53 -2.38 15.82 -1.79
C PHE A 53 -1.01 15.87 -2.47
N ILE A 54 0.08 15.66 -1.74
CA ILE A 54 1.44 15.57 -2.31
C ILE A 54 1.51 14.37 -3.26
N PHE A 55 1.09 13.17 -2.82
CA PHE A 55 1.11 11.98 -3.68
C PHE A 55 0.21 12.13 -4.91
N ARG A 56 -0.96 12.69 -4.73
CA ARG A 56 -1.87 12.95 -5.84
C ARG A 56 -1.23 13.89 -6.88
N GLN A 57 -0.52 14.91 -6.44
CA GLN A 57 0.18 15.82 -7.33
C GLN A 57 1.39 15.14 -7.99
N LEU A 58 2.15 14.36 -7.23
CA LEU A 58 3.29 13.60 -7.76
C LEU A 58 2.87 12.56 -8.80
N THR A 59 1.73 11.90 -8.65
CA THR A 59 1.23 10.91 -9.63
C THR A 59 0.83 11.54 -10.97
N THR A 60 0.61 12.85 -11.03
CA THR A 60 0.41 13.55 -12.32
C THR A 60 1.74 13.81 -13.04
N PHE A 61 2.88 13.82 -12.34
CA PHE A 61 4.21 14.12 -12.92
C PHE A 61 5.11 12.89 -13.00
N ALA A 62 5.09 12.05 -11.96
CA ALA A 62 5.85 10.83 -11.97
C ALA A 62 5.14 9.79 -12.85
N SER A 63 5.89 9.11 -13.70
CA SER A 63 5.35 7.98 -14.43
C SER A 63 4.80 6.98 -13.39
N LEU A 64 3.61 6.47 -13.65
CA LEU A 64 2.97 5.45 -12.80
C LEU A 64 3.91 4.26 -12.53
N SER A 65 4.77 3.96 -13.49
CA SER A 65 5.81 2.94 -13.39
C SER A 65 6.83 3.22 -12.28
N PHE A 66 7.20 4.47 -12.05
CA PHE A 66 8.11 4.84 -10.96
C PHE A 66 7.47 4.61 -9.58
N THR A 67 6.21 5.02 -9.43
CA THR A 67 5.47 4.79 -8.18
C THR A 67 5.32 3.29 -7.90
N HIS A 68 4.99 2.49 -8.91
CA HIS A 68 4.91 1.03 -8.77
C HIS A 68 6.27 0.40 -8.42
N ALA A 69 7.36 0.86 -9.04
CA ALA A 69 8.69 0.37 -8.72
C ALA A 69 9.09 0.70 -7.28
N ALA A 70 8.78 1.90 -6.81
CA ALA A 70 9.02 2.31 -5.41
C ALA A 70 8.22 1.44 -4.43
N LEU A 71 6.93 1.17 -4.71
CA LEU A 71 6.10 0.29 -3.88
C LEU A 71 6.62 -1.15 -3.85
N LEU A 72 7.05 -1.69 -4.99
CA LEU A 72 7.63 -3.03 -5.06
C LEU A 72 8.95 -3.10 -4.28
N LEU A 73 9.79 -2.08 -4.38
CA LEU A 73 11.05 -2.01 -3.65
C LEU A 73 10.83 -1.95 -2.13
N THR A 74 9.91 -1.09 -1.67
CA THR A 74 9.57 -1.01 -0.25
C THR A 74 8.97 -2.31 0.27
N GLY A 75 8.11 -2.98 -0.53
CA GLY A 75 7.60 -4.30 -0.20
C GLY A 75 8.69 -5.37 -0.10
N ALA A 76 9.69 -5.34 -0.98
CA ALA A 76 10.83 -6.23 -0.91
C ALA A 76 11.66 -6.01 0.37
N ILE A 77 11.95 -4.75 0.71
CA ILE A 77 12.70 -4.39 1.92
C ILE A 77 11.96 -4.88 3.16
N GLU A 78 10.65 -4.62 3.25
CA GLU A 78 9.82 -5.08 4.38
C GLU A 78 9.73 -6.61 4.46
N ALA A 79 9.63 -7.30 3.33
CA ALA A 79 9.61 -8.76 3.33
C ALA A 79 10.96 -9.35 3.78
N ILE A 80 12.08 -8.79 3.32
CA ILE A 80 13.42 -9.21 3.75
C ILE A 80 13.62 -8.93 5.24
N TRP A 81 13.17 -7.76 5.72
CA TRP A 81 13.23 -7.42 7.16
C TRP A 81 12.40 -8.39 7.99
N GLY A 82 11.18 -8.70 7.56
CA GLY A 82 10.35 -9.69 8.23
C GLY A 82 10.98 -11.09 8.26
N LEU A 83 11.59 -11.54 7.17
CA LEU A 83 12.37 -12.79 7.17
C LEU A 83 13.53 -12.73 8.15
N ALA A 84 14.27 -11.64 8.22
CA ALA A 84 15.36 -11.46 9.16
C ALA A 84 14.88 -11.53 10.63
N GLN A 85 13.67 -11.02 10.92
CA GLN A 85 13.04 -11.16 12.23
C GLN A 85 12.66 -12.62 12.52
N LEU A 86 12.04 -13.32 11.57
CA LEU A 86 11.64 -14.73 11.73
C LEU A 86 12.82 -15.68 11.99
N TYR A 87 13.97 -15.39 11.37
CA TYR A 87 15.19 -16.19 11.58
C TYR A 87 16.06 -15.67 12.74
N GLY A 88 15.61 -14.66 13.50
CA GLY A 88 16.32 -14.14 14.67
C GLY A 88 17.53 -13.25 14.35
N PHE A 89 17.72 -12.82 13.08
CA PHE A 89 18.81 -11.91 12.71
C PHE A 89 18.56 -10.47 13.17
N THR A 90 17.30 -10.08 13.31
CA THR A 90 16.90 -8.75 13.80
C THR A 90 15.80 -8.89 14.86
N PRO A 91 15.84 -8.07 15.94
CA PRO A 91 14.79 -8.12 16.95
C PRO A 91 13.47 -7.56 16.41
N SER A 92 12.36 -8.11 16.89
CA SER A 92 11.05 -7.52 16.68
C SER A 92 10.88 -6.27 17.53
N GLN A 93 10.10 -5.31 17.04
CA GLN A 93 9.76 -4.09 17.77
C GLN A 93 8.64 -4.30 18.81
N HIS A 94 8.07 -5.50 18.89
CA HIS A 94 6.96 -5.83 19.79
C HIS A 94 7.31 -7.00 20.70
N SER A 95 6.97 -6.89 22.01
CA SER A 95 7.32 -7.89 23.02
C SER A 95 6.60 -9.25 22.87
N ARG A 96 5.48 -9.29 22.14
CA ARG A 96 4.65 -10.52 21.99
C ARG A 96 4.64 -11.09 20.58
N PHE A 97 5.12 -10.35 19.58
CA PHE A 97 5.09 -10.75 18.18
C PHE A 97 6.50 -10.72 17.60
N GLU A 98 6.93 -11.84 17.07
CA GLU A 98 8.26 -11.98 16.47
C GLU A 98 8.35 -11.27 15.11
N LEU A 99 7.22 -11.12 14.39
CA LEU A 99 7.17 -10.59 13.06
C LEU A 99 6.36 -9.29 12.99
N THR A 100 7.03 -8.19 12.80
CA THR A 100 6.43 -6.85 12.69
C THR A 100 6.99 -6.02 11.52
N GLY A 101 8.07 -6.46 10.87
CA GLY A 101 8.80 -5.64 9.90
C GLY A 101 9.29 -4.36 10.56
N SER A 102 9.23 -3.24 9.83
CA SER A 102 9.46 -1.90 10.37
C SER A 102 8.27 -1.35 11.17
N PHE A 103 7.11 -2.03 11.12
CA PHE A 103 5.92 -1.65 11.85
C PHE A 103 5.98 -2.13 13.29
N PHE A 104 5.28 -1.43 14.19
CA PHE A 104 5.20 -1.84 15.59
C PHE A 104 4.24 -3.01 15.84
N ASN A 105 3.38 -3.35 14.86
CA ASN A 105 2.31 -4.34 15.01
C ASN A 105 2.17 -5.20 13.75
N PRO A 106 1.99 -6.53 13.87
CA PRO A 106 1.83 -7.42 12.72
C PRO A 106 0.60 -7.12 11.86
N GLY A 107 -0.44 -6.49 12.39
CA GLY A 107 -1.64 -6.11 11.64
C GLY A 107 -1.35 -5.12 10.52
N PRO A 108 -0.86 -3.91 10.80
CA PRO A 108 -0.43 -2.96 9.78
C PRO A 108 0.65 -3.51 8.85
N TYR A 109 1.60 -4.30 9.36
CA TYR A 109 2.63 -4.96 8.56
C TYR A 109 2.02 -5.88 7.50
N SER A 110 1.15 -6.80 7.92
CA SER A 110 0.47 -7.71 6.99
C SER A 110 -0.41 -6.98 5.98
N GLY A 111 -1.10 -5.92 6.41
CA GLY A 111 -1.89 -5.06 5.54
C GLY A 111 -1.05 -4.38 4.45
N PHE A 112 0.14 -3.91 4.81
CA PHE A 112 1.08 -3.32 3.86
C PHE A 112 1.58 -4.34 2.83
N LEU A 113 2.01 -5.54 3.27
CA LEU A 113 2.46 -6.59 2.36
C LEU A 113 1.38 -7.01 1.37
N VAL A 114 0.15 -7.15 1.85
CA VAL A 114 -1.01 -7.56 1.03
C VAL A 114 -1.40 -6.49 0.01
N ALA A 115 -1.24 -5.21 0.32
CA ALA A 115 -1.48 -4.14 -0.64
C ALA A 115 -0.51 -4.19 -1.84
N ILE A 116 0.72 -4.66 -1.62
CA ILE A 116 1.75 -4.77 -2.67
C ILE A 116 1.67 -6.10 -3.44
N LEU A 117 1.16 -7.15 -2.83
CA LEU A 117 1.12 -8.50 -3.41
C LEU A 117 0.45 -8.57 -4.80
N PRO A 118 -0.76 -7.99 -5.03
CA PRO A 118 -1.39 -7.96 -6.35
C PRO A 118 -0.57 -7.20 -7.38
N LEU A 119 0.13 -6.14 -6.97
CA LEU A 119 1.01 -5.37 -7.84
C LEU A 119 2.21 -6.20 -8.29
N ALA A 120 2.85 -6.94 -7.36
CA ALA A 120 3.94 -7.85 -7.66
C ALA A 120 3.49 -8.95 -8.64
N LEU A 121 2.31 -9.52 -8.41
CA LEU A 121 1.71 -10.52 -9.32
C LEU A 121 1.46 -9.93 -10.70
N TYR A 122 0.87 -8.74 -10.80
CA TYR A 122 0.61 -8.07 -12.08
C TYR A 122 1.89 -7.90 -12.90
N TYR A 123 2.96 -7.37 -12.31
CA TYR A 123 4.23 -7.18 -13.01
C TYR A 123 4.93 -8.52 -13.35
N THR A 124 4.80 -9.53 -12.53
CA THR A 124 5.27 -10.88 -12.83
C THR A 124 4.61 -11.45 -14.08
N LEU A 125 3.35 -11.12 -14.33
CA LEU A 125 2.59 -11.63 -15.49
C LEU A 125 2.79 -10.78 -16.76
N THR A 126 2.93 -9.44 -16.61
CA THR A 126 2.79 -8.51 -17.75
C THR A 126 4.08 -7.78 -18.13
N ALA A 127 5.07 -7.69 -17.25
CA ALA A 127 6.24 -6.86 -17.45
C ALA A 127 7.27 -7.49 -18.44
N CYS A 128 8.25 -6.67 -18.86
CA CYS A 128 9.42 -7.14 -19.62
C CYS A 128 10.25 -8.12 -18.78
N ARG A 129 11.14 -8.88 -19.42
CA ARG A 129 11.87 -10.02 -18.81
C ARG A 129 12.53 -9.70 -17.48
N ILE A 130 13.26 -8.59 -17.40
CA ILE A 130 13.98 -8.19 -16.16
C ILE A 130 12.99 -7.83 -15.06
N ALA A 131 12.04 -6.93 -15.32
CA ALA A 131 11.05 -6.52 -14.35
C ALA A 131 10.15 -7.69 -13.89
N ARG A 132 9.86 -8.65 -14.80
CA ARG A 132 9.14 -9.89 -14.49
C ARG A 132 9.88 -10.74 -13.47
N ILE A 133 11.18 -10.97 -13.68
CA ILE A 133 12.00 -11.75 -12.75
C ILE A 133 12.08 -11.07 -11.38
N LEU A 134 12.38 -9.77 -11.36
CA LEU A 134 12.45 -9.00 -10.11
C LEU A 134 11.11 -9.03 -9.35
N SER A 135 10.00 -8.75 -10.03
CA SER A 135 8.68 -8.81 -9.42
C SER A 135 8.29 -10.21 -8.96
N GLY A 136 8.72 -11.25 -9.69
CA GLY A 136 8.53 -12.65 -9.29
C GLY A 136 9.29 -12.99 -8.01
N VAL A 137 10.52 -12.52 -7.86
CA VAL A 137 11.29 -12.68 -6.61
C VAL A 137 10.58 -11.97 -5.46
N ILE A 138 10.13 -10.72 -5.68
CA ILE A 138 9.38 -9.95 -4.66
C ILE A 138 8.09 -10.69 -4.28
N LEU A 139 7.34 -11.20 -5.26
CA LEU A 139 6.12 -11.96 -5.03
C LEU A 139 6.39 -13.18 -4.14
N VAL A 140 7.45 -13.93 -4.40
CA VAL A 140 7.85 -15.08 -3.59
C VAL A 140 8.20 -14.66 -2.17
N LEU A 141 8.99 -13.60 -2.00
CA LEU A 141 9.34 -13.06 -0.68
C LEU A 141 8.08 -12.67 0.12
N LEU A 142 7.13 -11.95 -0.50
CA LEU A 142 5.88 -11.57 0.14
C LEU A 142 5.05 -12.80 0.54
N LEU A 143 4.97 -13.82 -0.32
CA LEU A 143 4.25 -15.06 -0.04
C LEU A 143 4.90 -15.91 1.06
N LEU A 144 6.22 -15.87 1.22
CA LEU A 144 6.92 -16.56 2.29
C LEU A 144 6.67 -15.93 3.67
N VAL A 145 6.57 -14.59 3.72
CA VAL A 145 6.40 -13.87 4.98
C VAL A 145 4.93 -13.80 5.42
N LEU A 146 4.00 -13.68 4.46
CA LEU A 146 2.59 -13.48 4.75
C LEU A 146 1.97 -14.54 5.70
N PRO A 147 2.23 -15.85 5.55
CA PRO A 147 1.73 -16.87 6.47
C PRO A 147 2.13 -16.64 7.92
N ALA A 148 3.36 -16.21 8.15
CA ALA A 148 3.92 -16.00 9.48
C ALA A 148 3.30 -14.79 10.20
N THR A 149 2.63 -13.89 9.50
CA THR A 149 1.88 -12.79 10.13
C THR A 149 0.63 -13.24 10.88
N LEU A 150 0.15 -14.46 10.65
CA LEU A 150 -1.08 -15.05 11.24
C LEU A 150 -2.34 -14.17 11.06
N SER A 151 -2.34 -13.26 10.11
CA SER A 151 -3.44 -12.31 9.87
C SER A 151 -4.48 -12.91 8.91
N ARG A 152 -5.64 -13.33 9.44
CA ARG A 152 -6.75 -13.86 8.63
C ARG A 152 -7.27 -12.86 7.60
N GLY A 153 -7.36 -11.57 8.00
CA GLY A 153 -7.79 -10.50 7.09
C GLY A 153 -6.82 -10.28 5.94
N ALA A 154 -5.51 -10.41 6.18
CA ALA A 154 -4.51 -10.32 5.15
C ALA A 154 -4.64 -11.43 4.10
N TRP A 155 -4.93 -12.66 4.52
CA TRP A 155 -5.17 -13.76 3.61
C TRP A 155 -6.36 -13.53 2.69
N LEU A 156 -7.49 -13.09 3.26
CA LEU A 156 -8.69 -12.78 2.46
C LEU A 156 -8.42 -11.66 1.45
N ALA A 157 -7.72 -10.61 1.89
CA ALA A 157 -7.35 -9.50 1.02
C ALA A 157 -6.35 -9.93 -0.08
N ALA A 158 -5.39 -10.81 0.24
CA ALA A 158 -4.46 -11.39 -0.74
C ALA A 158 -5.20 -12.19 -1.82
N ILE A 159 -6.11 -13.08 -1.41
CA ILE A 159 -6.93 -13.88 -2.33
C ILE A 159 -7.78 -12.98 -3.21
N ALA A 160 -8.47 -11.99 -2.64
CA ALA A 160 -9.32 -11.07 -3.39
C ALA A 160 -8.49 -10.23 -4.39
N GLY A 161 -7.40 -9.61 -3.93
CA GLY A 161 -6.54 -8.76 -4.77
C GLY A 161 -5.86 -9.55 -5.89
N CYS A 162 -5.27 -10.70 -5.59
CA CYS A 162 -4.67 -11.56 -6.60
C CYS A 162 -5.72 -12.18 -7.54
N GLY A 163 -6.89 -12.53 -7.02
CA GLY A 163 -8.01 -13.02 -7.80
C GLY A 163 -8.48 -12.02 -8.85
N ILE A 164 -8.56 -10.73 -8.51
CA ILE A 164 -8.90 -9.66 -9.46
C ILE A 164 -7.83 -9.56 -10.56
N VAL A 165 -6.54 -9.61 -10.20
CA VAL A 165 -5.44 -9.54 -11.17
C VAL A 165 -5.48 -10.74 -12.11
N LEU A 166 -5.61 -11.96 -11.58
CA LEU A 166 -5.70 -13.18 -12.39
C LEU A 166 -6.97 -13.20 -13.25
N GLY A 167 -8.12 -12.79 -12.70
CA GLY A 167 -9.37 -12.68 -13.43
C GLY A 167 -9.26 -11.76 -14.65
N ASN A 168 -8.63 -10.59 -14.47
CA ASN A 168 -8.39 -9.67 -15.56
C ASN A 168 -7.37 -10.24 -16.57
N TYR A 169 -6.29 -10.85 -16.10
CA TYR A 169 -5.25 -11.42 -16.95
C TYR A 169 -5.77 -12.55 -17.83
N PHE A 170 -6.55 -13.48 -17.29
CA PHE A 170 -7.11 -14.60 -18.04
C PHE A 170 -8.42 -14.29 -18.77
N HIS A 171 -8.87 -13.03 -18.75
CA HIS A 171 -10.16 -12.64 -19.34
C HIS A 171 -11.36 -13.45 -18.81
N LEU A 172 -11.28 -14.02 -17.62
CA LEU A 172 -12.37 -14.75 -16.98
C LEU A 172 -13.67 -13.94 -16.95
N TYR A 173 -13.56 -12.63 -16.77
CA TYR A 173 -14.69 -11.72 -16.80
C TYR A 173 -15.42 -11.70 -18.15
N LYS A 174 -14.70 -11.82 -19.27
CA LYS A 174 -15.35 -11.90 -20.61
C LYS A 174 -16.12 -13.21 -20.79
N ARG A 175 -15.62 -14.31 -20.25
CA ARG A 175 -16.33 -15.62 -20.33
C ARG A 175 -17.56 -15.66 -19.44
N LEU A 176 -17.54 -15.04 -18.26
CA LEU A 176 -18.70 -14.98 -17.37
C LEU A 176 -19.85 -14.14 -17.94
N LYS A 177 -19.54 -13.08 -18.71
CA LYS A 177 -20.55 -12.24 -19.39
C LYS A 177 -21.32 -12.98 -20.49
N PHE A 178 -20.82 -14.11 -20.97
CA PHE A 178 -21.50 -14.99 -21.93
C PHE A 178 -22.34 -16.09 -21.28
N LEU A 179 -22.27 -16.23 -19.94
CA LEU A 179 -23.00 -17.26 -19.18
C LEU A 179 -24.24 -16.71 -18.45
N PHE A 180 -24.39 -15.37 -18.42
CA PHE A 180 -25.55 -14.64 -17.94
C PHE A 180 -26.16 -13.77 -19.06
#